data_4cf4c09abf39dd9ef512e848cc31c343
#
_entry.id   4cf4c09abf39dd9ef512e848cc31c343
#
_cell.length_a   1.000
_cell.length_b   1.000
_cell.length_c   1.000
_cell.angle_alpha   90.00
_cell.angle_beta   90.00
_cell.angle_gamma   90.00
#
_symmetry.space_group_name_H-M   'P 1'
#
loop_
_entity.id
_entity.type
_entity.pdbx_description
1 polymer ?
#
loop_
_entity_poly.entity_id
_entity_poly.type
_entity_poly.pdbx_seq_one_letter_code
_entity_poly.pdbx_strand_id
1 'polypeptide(L)'
;LKEFKITASKVWSDGNGNHSAESVKFLLGSSTTKVLSGVPDDIQWGSAEVTLNEANNWKHEWTKLPGYTKVGNDYKQLYYYIKEIDLATGYEAVYSATAMSKNTDVTVTNVKGLNITKEWRDELGNKLPDSKLPAGIDKIEADVYESSVAPNSASRVNGDNGIPTDCKLIKTVSLE
;
A
#
# COMPACT_ATOMS: atom_id res chain seq x y z
N LEU A 1 -21.93 2.93 26.62
CA LEU A 1 -21.06 3.44 25.55
C LEU A 1 -21.35 2.65 24.29
N LYS A 2 -21.42 3.34 23.15
CA LYS A 2 -21.72 2.71 21.86
C LYS A 2 -20.55 1.82 21.44
N GLU A 3 -20.84 0.57 21.16
CA GLU A 3 -19.88 -0.38 20.58
C GLU A 3 -20.17 -0.55 19.08
N PHE A 4 -19.15 -0.93 18.34
CA PHE A 4 -19.28 -1.23 16.91
C PHE A 4 -18.34 -2.39 16.51
N LYS A 5 -18.37 -2.75 15.24
CA LYS A 5 -17.51 -3.78 14.66
C LYS A 5 -16.76 -3.28 13.45
N ILE A 6 -15.61 -3.87 13.19
CA ILE A 6 -14.83 -3.67 11.99
C ILE A 6 -14.55 -5.04 11.38
N THR A 7 -14.87 -5.17 10.10
CA THR A 7 -14.56 -6.37 9.32
C THR A 7 -13.44 -6.04 8.34
N ALA A 8 -12.33 -6.75 8.40
CA ALA A 8 -11.27 -6.65 7.40
C ALA A 8 -11.37 -7.79 6.40
N SER A 9 -11.17 -7.48 5.13
CA SER A 9 -11.04 -8.43 4.04
C SER A 9 -9.73 -8.20 3.32
N LYS A 10 -8.99 -9.28 3.02
CA LYS A 10 -7.74 -9.23 2.25
C LYS A 10 -8.01 -9.48 0.77
N VAL A 11 -7.38 -8.69 -0.09
CA VAL A 11 -7.43 -8.82 -1.55
C VAL A 11 -6.01 -8.65 -2.10
N TRP A 12 -5.74 -9.29 -3.23
CA TRP A 12 -4.49 -9.20 -3.96
C TRP A 12 -4.72 -8.53 -5.32
N SER A 13 -3.82 -7.65 -5.71
CA SER A 13 -3.81 -6.97 -7.01
C SER A 13 -2.39 -6.99 -7.58
N ASP A 14 -1.94 -8.20 -7.95
CA ASP A 14 -0.58 -8.45 -8.43
C ASP A 14 -0.53 -9.29 -9.71
N GLY A 15 -1.71 -9.57 -10.29
CA GLY A 15 -1.84 -10.42 -11.48
C GLY A 15 -1.67 -11.92 -11.22
N ASN A 16 -1.41 -12.33 -9.97
CA ASN A 16 -1.38 -13.74 -9.58
C ASN A 16 -2.74 -14.12 -9.00
N GLY A 17 -3.41 -15.10 -9.58
CA GLY A 17 -4.72 -15.56 -9.13
C GLY A 17 -4.69 -16.58 -7.99
N ASN A 18 -3.53 -17.03 -7.53
CA ASN A 18 -3.42 -18.09 -6.54
C ASN A 18 -2.57 -17.68 -5.35
N HIS A 19 -3.23 -17.39 -4.22
CA HIS A 19 -2.63 -17.10 -2.93
C HIS A 19 -3.03 -18.11 -1.85
N SER A 20 -3.55 -19.29 -2.24
CA SER A 20 -4.12 -20.28 -1.32
C SER A 20 -3.13 -20.81 -0.26
N ALA A 21 -1.84 -20.80 -0.56
CA ALA A 21 -0.79 -21.22 0.37
C ALA A 21 -0.26 -20.06 1.25
N GLU A 22 -0.75 -18.85 1.07
CA GLU A 22 -0.27 -17.66 1.76
C GLU A 22 -1.11 -17.33 2.99
N SER A 23 -0.56 -16.49 3.83
CA SER A 23 -1.26 -15.87 4.96
C SER A 23 -0.72 -14.47 5.18
N VAL A 24 -1.58 -13.60 5.72
CA VAL A 24 -1.21 -12.25 6.13
C VAL A 24 -1.61 -12.05 7.58
N LYS A 25 -0.93 -11.13 8.25
CA LYS A 25 -1.24 -10.79 9.63
C LYS A 25 -1.65 -9.34 9.75
N PHE A 26 -2.69 -9.08 10.52
CA PHE A 26 -3.18 -7.75 10.82
C PHE A 26 -3.09 -7.44 12.30
N LEU A 27 -2.80 -6.19 12.61
CA LEU A 27 -3.01 -5.58 13.92
C LEU A 27 -4.11 -4.53 13.84
N LEU A 28 -4.94 -4.47 14.88
CA LEU A 28 -5.87 -3.38 15.10
C LEU A 28 -5.29 -2.44 16.14
N GLY A 29 -5.24 -1.15 15.84
CA GLY A 29 -4.83 -0.11 16.76
C GLY A 29 -5.93 0.93 16.96
N SER A 30 -5.83 1.72 18.02
CA SER A 30 -6.74 2.82 18.27
C SER A 30 -6.02 4.08 18.76
N SER A 31 -6.62 5.24 18.46
CA SER A 31 -6.16 6.54 18.95
C SER A 31 -7.36 7.46 19.15
N THR A 32 -7.19 8.50 19.97
CA THR A 32 -8.15 9.61 20.04
C THR A 32 -7.91 10.68 18.98
N THR A 33 -6.81 10.56 18.25
CA THR A 33 -6.45 11.44 17.13
C THR A 33 -6.96 10.85 15.81
N LYS A 34 -7.67 11.67 15.04
CA LYS A 34 -8.17 11.28 13.71
C LYS A 34 -7.21 11.78 12.64
N VAL A 35 -6.68 10.86 11.83
CA VAL A 35 -5.96 11.19 10.60
C VAL A 35 -6.63 10.52 9.41
N LEU A 36 -6.65 11.21 8.26
CA LEU A 36 -7.31 10.73 7.04
C LEU A 36 -6.36 9.96 6.11
N SER A 37 -5.06 10.03 6.39
CA SER A 37 -4.04 9.29 5.66
C SER A 37 -2.97 8.80 6.64
N GLY A 38 -2.51 7.57 6.49
CA GLY A 38 -1.58 6.95 7.42
C GLY A 38 -2.21 6.64 8.77
N VAL A 39 -1.39 6.67 9.80
CA VAL A 39 -1.77 6.44 11.20
C VAL A 39 -1.25 7.58 12.07
N PRO A 40 -1.94 7.94 13.18
CA PRO A 40 -1.46 8.98 14.08
C PRO A 40 -0.25 8.50 14.90
N ASP A 41 0.60 9.44 15.33
CA ASP A 41 1.82 9.14 16.11
C ASP A 41 1.50 8.54 17.49
N ASP A 42 0.33 8.87 18.04
CA ASP A 42 -0.13 8.42 19.37
C ASP A 42 -0.93 7.10 19.31
N ILE A 43 -0.90 6.38 18.19
CA ILE A 43 -1.66 5.14 18.03
C ILE A 43 -1.20 4.07 19.01
N GLN A 44 -2.18 3.43 19.66
CA GLN A 44 -1.96 2.26 20.51
C GLN A 44 -2.34 1.00 19.75
N TRP A 45 -1.33 0.26 19.31
CA TRP A 45 -1.54 -1.03 18.66
C TRP A 45 -1.90 -2.11 19.68
N GLY A 46 -2.91 -2.90 19.35
CA GLY A 46 -3.21 -4.11 20.12
C GLY A 46 -2.09 -5.14 20.00
N SER A 47 -1.96 -5.99 21.00
CA SER A 47 -0.97 -7.07 21.00
C SER A 47 -1.41 -8.34 20.27
N ALA A 48 -2.72 -8.47 19.97
CA ALA A 48 -3.27 -9.65 19.32
C ALA A 48 -3.18 -9.51 17.80
N GLU A 49 -2.30 -10.30 17.20
CA GLU A 49 -2.25 -10.47 15.75
C GLU A 49 -3.39 -11.37 15.28
N VAL A 50 -4.00 -11.02 14.16
CA VAL A 50 -4.98 -11.87 13.50
C VAL A 50 -4.41 -12.33 12.15
N THR A 51 -4.54 -13.63 11.87
CA THR A 51 -4.05 -14.22 10.63
C THR A 51 -5.22 -14.42 9.67
N LEU A 52 -5.09 -13.90 8.45
CA LEU A 52 -6.02 -14.11 7.35
C LEU A 52 -5.40 -15.03 6.32
N ASN A 53 -6.17 -16.00 5.86
CA ASN A 53 -5.78 -16.99 4.85
C ASN A 53 -7.03 -17.55 4.18
N GLU A 54 -6.86 -18.53 3.29
CA GLU A 54 -7.97 -19.18 2.59
C GLU A 54 -8.96 -19.86 3.55
N ALA A 55 -8.50 -20.46 4.66
CA ALA A 55 -9.36 -21.18 5.61
C ALA A 55 -10.39 -20.28 6.30
N ASN A 56 -10.11 -18.98 6.46
CA ASN A 56 -11.04 -18.00 6.99
C ASN A 56 -11.60 -17.06 5.91
N ASN A 57 -11.51 -17.46 4.64
CA ASN A 57 -11.97 -16.68 3.48
C ASN A 57 -11.33 -15.28 3.44
N TRP A 58 -10.10 -15.14 3.92
CA TRP A 58 -9.36 -13.87 3.93
C TRP A 58 -10.08 -12.76 4.69
N LYS A 59 -10.81 -13.13 5.78
CA LYS A 59 -11.63 -12.19 6.56
C LYS A 59 -11.41 -12.36 8.05
N HIS A 60 -11.51 -11.22 8.76
CA HIS A 60 -11.58 -11.17 10.22
C HIS A 60 -12.53 -10.07 10.67
N GLU A 61 -13.26 -10.32 11.76
CA GLU A 61 -14.17 -9.35 12.37
C GLU A 61 -13.76 -9.07 13.80
N TRP A 62 -13.45 -7.82 14.12
CA TRP A 62 -13.33 -7.32 15.48
C TRP A 62 -14.69 -6.80 15.94
N THR A 63 -15.19 -7.32 17.05
CA THR A 63 -16.49 -6.97 17.62
C THR A 63 -16.34 -6.25 18.95
N LYS A 64 -17.43 -5.62 19.41
CA LYS A 64 -17.50 -4.93 20.70
C LYS A 64 -16.40 -3.86 20.89
N LEU A 65 -16.04 -3.20 19.81
CA LEU A 65 -15.07 -2.12 19.85
C LEU A 65 -15.68 -0.88 20.50
N PRO A 66 -15.13 -0.36 21.59
CA PRO A 66 -15.65 0.83 22.25
C PRO A 66 -15.50 2.06 21.35
N GLY A 67 -16.56 2.86 21.23
CA GLY A 67 -16.53 4.11 20.46
C GLY A 67 -15.82 5.26 21.16
N TYR A 68 -15.61 5.17 22.46
CA TYR A 68 -15.02 6.23 23.30
C TYR A 68 -14.13 5.64 24.39
N THR A 69 -13.14 6.42 24.79
CA THR A 69 -12.31 6.14 25.97
C THR A 69 -12.36 7.30 26.96
N LYS A 70 -12.14 7.02 28.24
CA LYS A 70 -12.06 8.05 29.28
C LYS A 70 -10.64 8.60 29.34
N VAL A 71 -10.50 9.91 29.22
CA VAL A 71 -9.22 10.63 29.37
C VAL A 71 -9.41 11.72 30.42
N GLY A 72 -8.86 11.49 31.61
CA GLY A 72 -9.16 12.35 32.76
C GLY A 72 -10.65 12.27 33.14
N ASN A 73 -11.34 13.39 33.13
CA ASN A 73 -12.79 13.49 33.42
C ASN A 73 -13.67 13.45 32.16
N ASP A 74 -13.05 13.48 30.96
CA ASP A 74 -13.77 13.56 29.68
C ASP A 74 -13.78 12.24 28.95
N TYR A 75 -14.78 12.08 28.05
CA TYR A 75 -14.83 10.98 27.09
C TYR A 75 -14.37 11.49 25.73
N LYS A 76 -13.34 10.84 25.16
CA LYS A 76 -12.85 11.11 23.81
C LYS A 76 -13.24 9.99 22.87
N GLN A 77 -13.60 10.35 21.64
CA GLN A 77 -13.90 9.38 20.58
C GLN A 77 -12.64 8.59 20.22
N LEU A 78 -12.80 7.28 20.03
CA LEU A 78 -11.77 6.41 19.48
C LEU A 78 -11.93 6.26 17.97
N TYR A 79 -10.79 6.29 17.30
CA TYR A 79 -10.61 5.97 15.89
C TYR A 79 -9.73 4.74 15.78
N TYR A 80 -10.13 3.79 14.96
CA TYR A 80 -9.42 2.54 14.76
C TYR A 80 -8.70 2.52 13.43
N TYR A 81 -7.58 1.83 13.42
CA TYR A 81 -6.67 1.70 12.29
C TYR A 81 -6.25 0.24 12.18
N ILE A 82 -6.07 -0.23 10.96
CA ILE A 82 -5.53 -1.57 10.68
C ILE A 82 -4.14 -1.41 10.09
N LYS A 83 -3.25 -2.31 10.47
CA LYS A 83 -1.92 -2.45 9.90
C LYS A 83 -1.70 -3.90 9.49
N GLU A 84 -1.32 -4.12 8.24
CA GLU A 84 -0.71 -5.37 7.82
C GLU A 84 0.74 -5.39 8.28
N ILE A 85 1.14 -6.47 8.95
CA ILE A 85 2.50 -6.70 9.42
C ILE A 85 3.13 -7.81 8.60
N ASP A 86 4.46 -7.83 8.54
CA ASP A 86 5.24 -8.79 7.76
C ASP A 86 4.86 -8.77 6.26
N LEU A 87 4.58 -7.56 5.73
CA LEU A 87 4.26 -7.38 4.33
C LEU A 87 5.40 -7.91 3.44
N ALA A 88 5.05 -8.76 2.48
CA ALA A 88 6.04 -9.36 1.58
C ALA A 88 6.76 -8.28 0.75
N THR A 89 8.05 -8.50 0.51
CA THR A 89 8.89 -7.58 -0.26
C THR A 89 8.30 -7.32 -1.64
N GLY A 90 8.23 -6.06 -2.02
CA GLY A 90 7.68 -5.61 -3.31
C GLY A 90 6.17 -5.42 -3.32
N TYR A 91 5.51 -5.58 -2.16
CA TYR A 91 4.09 -5.24 -2.02
C TYR A 91 3.89 -3.97 -1.20
N GLU A 92 2.79 -3.28 -1.48
CA GLU A 92 2.24 -2.18 -0.71
C GLU A 92 0.82 -2.51 -0.30
N ALA A 93 0.47 -2.27 0.97
CA ALA A 93 -0.88 -2.47 1.47
C ALA A 93 -1.71 -1.19 1.33
N VAL A 94 -2.80 -1.26 0.59
CA VAL A 94 -3.75 -0.17 0.37
C VAL A 94 -5.04 -0.45 1.13
N TYR A 95 -5.47 0.51 1.95
CA TYR A 95 -6.63 0.38 2.83
C TYR A 95 -7.82 1.18 2.30
N SER A 96 -8.99 0.55 2.16
CA SER A 96 -10.21 1.24 1.67
C SER A 96 -10.82 2.20 2.68
N ALA A 97 -10.47 2.08 3.95
CA ALA A 97 -10.91 2.97 5.02
C ALA A 97 -9.82 3.13 6.09
N THR A 98 -9.79 4.30 6.70
CA THR A 98 -8.92 4.65 7.83
C THR A 98 -9.72 5.45 8.87
N ALA A 99 -9.19 5.65 10.07
CA ALA A 99 -9.85 6.38 11.16
C ALA A 99 -11.29 5.92 11.41
N MET A 100 -11.50 4.62 11.50
CA MET A 100 -12.81 4.00 11.64
C MET A 100 -13.39 4.26 13.05
N SER A 101 -14.63 4.75 13.12
CA SER A 101 -15.31 5.08 14.39
C SER A 101 -16.78 4.62 14.43
N LYS A 102 -17.13 3.72 13.51
CA LYS A 102 -18.46 3.11 13.36
C LYS A 102 -18.31 1.72 12.72
N ASN A 103 -19.41 0.97 12.58
CA ASN A 103 -19.38 -0.27 11.81
C ASN A 103 -18.78 0.00 10.42
N THR A 104 -17.71 -0.71 10.10
CA THR A 104 -16.96 -0.49 8.85
C THR A 104 -16.50 -1.83 8.30
N ASP A 105 -16.71 -2.03 7.01
CA ASP A 105 -16.04 -3.07 6.24
C ASP A 105 -14.85 -2.43 5.52
N VAL A 106 -13.66 -2.94 5.76
CA VAL A 106 -12.42 -2.45 5.17
C VAL A 106 -11.77 -3.53 4.31
N THR A 107 -11.40 -3.17 3.10
CA THR A 107 -10.60 -4.02 2.21
C THR A 107 -9.15 -3.58 2.30
N VAL A 108 -8.26 -4.52 2.56
CA VAL A 108 -6.81 -4.33 2.50
C VAL A 108 -6.31 -5.02 1.24
N THR A 109 -5.87 -4.24 0.27
CA THR A 109 -5.39 -4.73 -1.02
C THR A 109 -3.87 -4.69 -1.04
N ASN A 110 -3.24 -5.84 -1.25
CA ASN A 110 -1.81 -5.86 -1.56
C ASN A 110 -1.63 -5.64 -3.07
N VAL A 111 -1.02 -4.52 -3.40
CA VAL A 111 -0.62 -4.19 -4.76
C VAL A 111 0.86 -4.47 -4.91
N LYS A 112 1.23 -5.11 -6.01
CA LYS A 112 2.63 -5.33 -6.32
C LYS A 112 3.24 -4.01 -6.80
N GLY A 113 4.25 -3.54 -6.08
CA GLY A 113 4.99 -2.34 -6.44
C GLY A 113 5.71 -2.50 -7.77
N LEU A 114 5.72 -1.45 -8.57
CA LEU A 114 6.58 -1.37 -9.75
C LEU A 114 7.98 -0.92 -9.29
N ASN A 115 8.97 -1.80 -9.44
CA ASN A 115 10.36 -1.43 -9.24
C ASN A 115 10.92 -0.86 -10.53
N ILE A 116 11.30 0.42 -10.50
CA ILE A 116 11.98 1.07 -11.61
C ILE A 116 13.45 1.16 -11.24
N THR A 117 14.32 0.50 -12.02
CA THR A 117 15.76 0.54 -11.84
C THR A 117 16.38 1.16 -13.07
N LYS A 118 17.18 2.20 -12.87
CA LYS A 118 18.03 2.76 -13.92
C LYS A 118 19.40 2.09 -13.84
N GLU A 119 19.85 1.55 -14.96
CA GLU A 119 21.19 1.01 -15.12
C GLU A 119 21.96 1.82 -16.16
N TRP A 120 23.13 2.29 -15.79
CA TRP A 120 24.02 2.97 -16.69
C TRP A 120 25.00 1.97 -17.31
N ARG A 121 25.21 2.08 -18.62
CA ARG A 121 26.15 1.27 -19.38
C ARG A 121 27.11 2.15 -20.16
N ASP A 122 28.36 1.67 -20.34
CA ASP A 122 29.32 2.29 -21.25
C ASP A 122 28.98 1.99 -22.73
N GLU A 123 29.74 2.54 -23.65
CA GLU A 123 29.56 2.34 -25.09
C GLU A 123 29.73 0.86 -25.53
N LEU A 124 30.39 0.03 -24.71
CA LEU A 124 30.56 -1.38 -24.91
C LEU A 124 29.44 -2.22 -24.28
N GLY A 125 28.51 -1.58 -23.58
CA GLY A 125 27.39 -2.22 -22.93
C GLY A 125 27.68 -2.76 -21.53
N ASN A 126 28.84 -2.50 -20.95
CA ASN A 126 29.16 -2.93 -19.59
C ASN A 126 28.46 -2.03 -18.56
N LYS A 127 27.92 -2.63 -17.48
CA LYS A 127 27.32 -1.88 -16.40
C LYS A 127 28.35 -0.99 -15.72
N LEU A 128 28.03 0.30 -15.58
CA LEU A 128 28.84 1.23 -14.79
C LEU A 128 28.58 1.02 -13.30
N PRO A 129 29.57 1.29 -12.43
CA PRO A 129 29.37 1.25 -10.98
C PRO A 129 28.26 2.21 -10.53
N ASP A 130 27.46 1.79 -9.56
CA ASP A 130 26.29 2.52 -9.04
C ASP A 130 26.69 3.90 -8.42
N SER A 131 27.98 4.14 -8.17
CA SER A 131 28.52 5.38 -7.62
C SER A 131 28.87 6.46 -8.66
N LYS A 132 28.67 6.21 -9.95
CA LYS A 132 29.04 7.15 -11.02
C LYS A 132 27.85 7.48 -11.91
N LEU A 133 27.13 8.53 -11.55
CA LEU A 133 26.31 9.22 -12.54
C LEU A 133 27.22 9.85 -13.60
N PRO A 134 26.82 9.85 -14.88
CA PRO A 134 27.52 10.62 -15.89
C PRO A 134 27.63 12.09 -15.47
N ALA A 135 28.78 12.71 -15.75
CA ALA A 135 29.03 14.08 -15.35
C ALA A 135 27.92 15.01 -15.87
N GLY A 136 27.38 15.85 -15.00
CA GLY A 136 26.34 16.82 -15.33
C GLY A 136 24.89 16.30 -15.23
N ILE A 137 24.68 15.10 -14.70
CA ILE A 137 23.34 14.59 -14.42
C ILE A 137 23.16 14.52 -12.91
N ASP A 138 22.35 15.43 -12.37
CA ASP A 138 22.07 15.50 -10.94
C ASP A 138 20.89 14.62 -10.53
N LYS A 139 19.94 14.40 -11.44
CA LYS A 139 18.76 13.54 -11.23
C LYS A 139 18.20 12.99 -12.53
N ILE A 140 17.47 11.93 -12.44
CA ILE A 140 16.63 11.39 -13.52
C ILE A 140 15.20 11.36 -13.06
N GLU A 141 14.29 11.81 -13.90
CA GLU A 141 12.86 11.66 -13.68
C GLU A 141 12.32 10.61 -14.61
N ALA A 142 11.46 9.72 -14.07
CA ALA A 142 10.75 8.71 -14.83
C ALA A 142 9.25 8.85 -14.57
N ASP A 143 8.47 9.00 -15.62
CA ASP A 143 7.03 9.02 -15.54
C ASP A 143 6.48 7.59 -15.63
N VAL A 144 5.61 7.25 -14.68
CA VAL A 144 4.92 5.96 -14.62
C VAL A 144 3.50 6.15 -15.11
N TYR A 145 3.13 5.39 -16.12
CA TYR A 145 1.80 5.40 -16.70
C TYR A 145 1.08 4.07 -16.49
N GLU A 146 -0.23 4.14 -16.26
CA GLU A 146 -1.15 3.01 -16.30
C GLU A 146 -1.81 2.94 -17.67
N SER A 147 -1.89 1.72 -18.23
CA SER A 147 -2.63 1.43 -19.45
C SER A 147 -3.50 0.19 -19.26
N SER A 148 -4.71 0.22 -19.80
CA SER A 148 -5.60 -0.95 -19.84
C SER A 148 -5.19 -1.98 -20.91
N VAL A 149 -4.25 -1.61 -21.78
CA VAL A 149 -3.73 -2.45 -22.87
C VAL A 149 -2.32 -2.91 -22.55
N ALA A 150 -2.06 -4.21 -22.65
CA ALA A 150 -0.72 -4.74 -22.47
C ALA A 150 0.26 -4.13 -23.47
N PRO A 151 1.44 -3.61 -23.04
CA PRO A 151 2.41 -3.06 -23.96
C PRO A 151 2.91 -4.16 -24.91
N ASN A 152 2.74 -3.97 -26.19
CA ASN A 152 3.36 -4.80 -27.21
C ASN A 152 4.67 -4.18 -27.70
N SER A 153 5.48 -4.95 -28.41
CA SER A 153 6.76 -4.47 -28.93
C SER A 153 6.64 -3.30 -29.93
N ALA A 154 5.47 -3.08 -30.52
CA ALA A 154 5.18 -1.98 -31.43
C ALA A 154 4.83 -0.66 -30.67
N SER A 155 4.44 -0.72 -29.41
CA SER A 155 4.15 0.46 -28.60
C SER A 155 5.39 1.06 -27.91
N ARG A 156 6.59 0.53 -28.18
CA ARG A 156 7.84 1.19 -27.79
C ARG A 156 8.10 2.37 -28.71
N VAL A 157 7.67 3.53 -28.30
CA VAL A 157 7.98 4.74 -29.04
C VAL A 157 9.41 5.15 -28.73
N ASN A 158 10.26 5.09 -29.72
CA ASN A 158 11.59 5.67 -29.66
C ASN A 158 11.46 7.20 -29.64
N GLY A 159 11.60 7.79 -28.47
CA GLY A 159 12.20 9.12 -28.34
C GLY A 159 11.28 10.33 -28.39
N ASP A 160 10.11 10.32 -28.92
CA ASP A 160 9.22 11.49 -28.97
C ASP A 160 7.86 11.18 -28.37
N ASN A 161 7.60 11.73 -27.19
CA ASN A 161 6.29 11.98 -26.55
C ASN A 161 5.07 11.10 -26.94
N GLY A 162 5.30 9.96 -27.52
CA GLY A 162 4.27 9.05 -28.01
C GLY A 162 3.75 8.14 -26.89
N ILE A 163 3.26 8.75 -25.83
CA ILE A 163 2.49 8.05 -24.81
C ILE A 163 1.17 7.66 -25.48
N PRO A 164 0.78 6.37 -25.47
CA PRO A 164 -0.51 5.96 -25.98
C PRO A 164 -1.65 6.75 -25.36
N THR A 165 -2.67 7.08 -26.13
CA THR A 165 -3.79 7.95 -25.71
C THR A 165 -4.64 7.35 -24.57
N ASP A 166 -4.51 6.05 -24.31
CA ASP A 166 -5.17 5.31 -23.23
C ASP A 166 -4.34 5.27 -21.94
N CYS A 167 -3.15 5.84 -21.94
CA CYS A 167 -2.29 5.89 -20.79
C CYS A 167 -2.63 7.06 -19.86
N LYS A 168 -2.71 6.76 -18.57
CA LYS A 168 -2.89 7.74 -17.51
C LYS A 168 -1.61 7.85 -16.69
N LEU A 169 -1.07 9.06 -16.55
CA LEU A 169 0.05 9.31 -15.65
C LEU A 169 -0.36 9.00 -14.21
N ILE A 170 0.38 8.10 -13.57
CA ILE A 170 0.20 7.72 -12.17
C ILE A 170 1.11 8.54 -11.27
N LYS A 171 2.39 8.62 -11.63
CA LYS A 171 3.40 9.27 -10.81
C LYS A 171 4.67 9.57 -11.61
N THR A 172 5.29 10.70 -11.31
CA THR A 172 6.69 10.97 -11.65
C THR A 172 7.57 10.57 -10.47
N VAL A 173 8.61 9.80 -10.69
CA VAL A 173 9.60 9.41 -9.68
C VAL A 173 10.97 9.99 -10.03
N SER A 174 11.66 10.53 -9.02
CA SER A 174 13.07 10.95 -9.15
C SER A 174 13.96 9.79 -8.69
N LEU A 175 14.97 9.48 -9.50
CA LEU A 175 16.02 8.51 -9.21
C LEU A 175 17.31 9.32 -8.95
N GLU A 176 17.82 9.27 -7.74
CA GLU A 176 19.06 9.88 -7.28
C GLU A 176 20.23 8.89 -7.32
#